data_f2ea459989feff77a865b710cb2dc1df
#
_entry.id   f2ea459989feff77a865b710cb2dc1df
#
_cell.length_a   1.000
_cell.length_b   1.000
_cell.length_c   1.000
_cell.angle_alpha   90.00
_cell.angle_beta   90.00
_cell.angle_gamma   90.00
#
_symmetry.space_group_name_H-M   'P 1'
#
loop_
_entity.id
_entity.type
_entity.pdbx_description
1 polymer ?
#
loop_
_entity_poly.entity_id
_entity_poly.type
_entity_poly.pdbx_seq_one_letter_code
_entity_poly.pdbx_strand_id
1 'polypeptide(L)'
;MKLTRYKLGEILNVTRGASLSGEFYATEGEYIRLTCGNFDYQNNCFKENKSKDNLYYVGDFRSEFLMEEGDIITPLTEQAIGLLGSTAIIPESGKYIQSQDVAKIVCKEDLLDKNFAFYLISSTLVKQQLSAAAQQTKIRHTSPDKIKDCTVWIPELSEQKRIGKLLRSIDSKIELNRQINQNLEAMAKQLYDYWFVQFNFPNEEGKPYKSSGGEMVWNEKLKRNIPVGWHCGNLFEIAVFTNGLACQKFRPKDDEVPLPVIKIREMHDGISVDTEEVTSNIPESVKVYNGDVLFSWSASLEVMLWAYGLGGLNQHIFKVTSANDFPKSFYYFQLLDYVDVFKKMAEARKTTMGHITQDHLQQSTIAIPDNKDIADKFEELISPIFKQIVKLQEEISNFIKQRDELLPLLMNGQITIE
;
A
#
# COMPACT_ATOMS: atom_id res chain seq x y z
N MET A 1 32.81 0.24 14.95
CA MET A 1 32.72 1.67 14.55
C MET A 1 32.75 2.55 15.79
N LYS A 2 33.46 3.71 15.80
CA LYS A 2 33.48 4.65 16.94
C LYS A 2 32.24 5.58 16.82
N LEU A 3 31.46 5.69 17.91
CA LEU A 3 30.29 6.56 17.97
C LEU A 3 30.55 7.73 18.90
N THR A 4 30.10 8.92 18.53
CA THR A 4 30.18 10.15 19.34
C THR A 4 28.76 10.55 19.75
N ARG A 5 28.63 10.93 21.02
CA ARG A 5 27.36 11.35 21.61
C ARG A 5 27.05 12.80 21.28
N TYR A 6 25.82 13.08 20.87
CA TYR A 6 25.28 14.42 20.64
C TYR A 6 23.83 14.52 21.16
N LYS A 7 23.40 15.75 21.47
CA LYS A 7 21.99 16.10 21.39
C LYS A 7 21.65 16.44 19.93
N LEU A 8 20.46 16.10 19.45
CA LEU A 8 20.07 16.41 18.07
C LEU A 8 20.21 17.90 17.75
N GLY A 9 19.86 18.81 18.67
CA GLY A 9 20.01 20.26 18.46
C GLY A 9 21.45 20.75 18.27
N GLU A 10 22.46 19.95 18.62
CA GLU A 10 23.88 20.27 18.35
C GLU A 10 24.25 20.04 16.88
N ILE A 11 23.58 19.09 16.20
CA ILE A 11 23.91 18.61 14.85
C ILE A 11 22.85 18.94 13.78
N LEU A 12 21.64 19.35 14.19
CA LEU A 12 20.57 19.77 13.27
C LEU A 12 19.73 20.90 13.88
N ASN A 13 18.94 21.57 13.03
CA ASN A 13 17.89 22.47 13.48
C ASN A 13 16.51 21.89 13.11
N VAL A 14 15.50 22.27 13.90
CA VAL A 14 14.11 21.84 13.72
C VAL A 14 13.24 23.08 13.70
N THR A 15 12.50 23.29 12.64
CA THR A 15 11.56 24.41 12.49
C THR A 15 10.13 23.92 12.46
N ARG A 16 9.24 24.67 13.08
CA ARG A 16 7.78 24.42 13.03
C ARG A 16 7.17 25.26 11.93
N GLY A 17 6.15 24.72 11.24
CA GLY A 17 5.48 25.41 10.16
C GLY A 17 4.43 26.43 10.61
N ALA A 18 3.75 27.00 9.64
CA ALA A 18 2.75 28.05 9.80
C ALA A 18 1.47 27.54 10.51
N SER A 19 0.88 28.42 11.33
CA SER A 19 -0.50 28.27 11.76
C SER A 19 -1.42 28.79 10.64
N LEU A 20 -1.91 27.86 9.81
CA LEU A 20 -2.76 28.16 8.66
C LEU A 20 -4.23 28.29 9.10
N SER A 21 -4.90 29.41 8.76
CA SER A 21 -6.31 29.61 9.10
C SER A 21 -7.22 28.69 8.29
N GLY A 22 -8.16 28.04 8.98
CA GLY A 22 -9.13 27.12 8.37
C GLY A 22 -10.08 27.78 7.38
N GLU A 23 -10.26 29.10 7.42
CA GLU A 23 -11.09 29.85 6.48
C GLU A 23 -10.57 29.83 5.03
N PHE A 24 -9.24 29.58 4.87
CA PHE A 24 -8.59 29.47 3.55
C PHE A 24 -8.35 28.02 3.12
N TYR A 25 -8.97 27.03 3.79
CA TYR A 25 -8.90 25.64 3.34
C TYR A 25 -9.86 25.43 2.16
N ALA A 26 -9.36 24.83 1.09
CA ALA A 26 -10.09 24.62 -0.15
C ALA A 26 -9.94 23.17 -0.66
N THR A 27 -10.83 22.77 -1.55
CA THR A 27 -10.81 21.47 -2.24
C THR A 27 -9.91 21.51 -3.47
N GLU A 28 -9.56 22.70 -3.96
CA GLU A 28 -8.69 22.93 -5.10
C GLU A 28 -7.77 24.13 -4.81
N GLY A 29 -6.60 24.17 -5.45
CA GLY A 29 -5.64 25.25 -5.30
C GLY A 29 -4.25 24.87 -5.82
N GLU A 30 -3.31 25.80 -5.69
CA GLU A 30 -1.91 25.61 -6.09
C GLU A 30 -1.12 24.90 -5.00
N TYR A 31 -1.37 25.22 -3.73
CA TYR A 31 -0.57 24.76 -2.60
C TYR A 31 -1.34 23.80 -1.72
N ILE A 32 -0.66 22.71 -1.32
CA ILE A 32 -1.20 21.67 -0.43
C ILE A 32 -0.59 21.84 0.97
N ARG A 33 -1.43 22.02 1.99
CA ARG A 33 -0.95 22.05 3.37
C ARG A 33 -0.57 20.66 3.87
N LEU A 34 0.62 20.51 4.42
CA LEU A 34 1.08 19.26 5.03
C LEU A 34 0.33 18.98 6.33
N THR A 35 0.04 17.72 6.56
CA THR A 35 -0.63 17.22 7.76
C THR A 35 0.01 15.91 8.20
N CYS A 36 -0.39 15.37 9.35
CA CYS A 36 0.02 14.02 9.77
C CYS A 36 -0.40 12.92 8.79
N GLY A 37 -1.42 13.17 7.95
CA GLY A 37 -1.86 12.24 6.91
C GLY A 37 -0.87 12.07 5.73
N ASN A 38 0.16 12.92 5.65
CA ASN A 38 1.21 12.82 4.64
C ASN A 38 2.36 11.88 5.02
N PHE A 39 2.27 11.23 6.18
CA PHE A 39 3.28 10.28 6.64
C PHE A 39 2.76 8.85 6.55
N ASP A 40 3.44 8.01 5.80
CA ASP A 40 3.39 6.57 5.98
C ASP A 40 4.41 6.20 7.07
N TYR A 41 3.92 6.11 8.31
CA TYR A 41 4.78 5.89 9.48
C TYR A 41 5.29 4.45 9.61
N GLN A 42 4.66 3.51 8.90
CA GLN A 42 5.12 2.12 8.85
C GLN A 42 6.33 1.98 7.93
N ASN A 43 6.29 2.67 6.77
CA ASN A 43 7.35 2.63 5.78
C ASN A 43 8.33 3.81 5.85
N ASN A 44 8.10 4.79 6.74
CA ASN A 44 8.86 6.05 6.81
C ASN A 44 8.99 6.75 5.45
N CYS A 45 7.89 6.95 4.77
CA CYS A 45 7.88 7.65 3.47
C CYS A 45 6.74 8.67 3.39
N PHE A 46 6.84 9.53 2.39
CA PHE A 46 5.78 10.46 2.05
C PHE A 46 4.62 9.72 1.38
N LYS A 47 3.40 10.11 1.72
CA LYS A 47 2.20 9.70 0.99
C LYS A 47 1.26 10.87 0.76
N GLU A 48 0.50 10.82 -0.32
CA GLU A 48 -0.60 11.74 -0.52
C GLU A 48 -1.68 11.52 0.54
N ASN A 49 -2.12 12.61 1.16
CA ASN A 49 -3.23 12.53 2.10
C ASN A 49 -4.56 12.50 1.34
N LYS A 50 -5.27 11.37 1.41
CA LYS A 50 -6.61 11.19 0.81
C LYS A 50 -7.73 11.18 1.86
N SER A 51 -7.43 11.52 3.11
CA SER A 51 -8.40 11.44 4.23
C SER A 51 -9.32 12.66 4.35
N LYS A 52 -9.05 13.73 3.60
CA LYS A 52 -9.80 15.00 3.62
C LYS A 52 -9.88 15.58 2.22
N ASP A 53 -10.96 16.27 1.94
CA ASP A 53 -11.18 16.94 0.65
C ASP A 53 -10.56 18.35 0.60
N ASN A 54 -10.42 19.03 1.76
CA ASN A 54 -9.98 20.42 1.87
C ASN A 54 -8.49 20.55 2.25
N LEU A 55 -7.62 19.94 1.51
CA LEU A 55 -6.17 19.96 1.76
C LEU A 55 -5.43 21.14 1.13
N TYR A 56 -6.04 21.80 0.17
CA TYR A 56 -5.45 22.99 -0.46
C TYR A 56 -5.56 24.21 0.44
N TYR A 57 -4.62 25.13 0.27
CA TYR A 57 -4.59 26.40 0.99
C TYR A 57 -4.51 27.57 0.01
N VAL A 58 -5.46 28.50 0.09
CA VAL A 58 -5.58 29.64 -0.84
C VAL A 58 -5.33 30.99 -0.16
N GLY A 59 -4.95 30.99 1.12
CA GLY A 59 -4.58 32.21 1.86
C GLY A 59 -3.10 32.55 1.73
N ASP A 60 -2.73 33.73 2.24
CA ASP A 60 -1.37 34.19 2.27
C ASP A 60 -0.52 33.40 3.30
N PHE A 61 0.73 33.14 2.96
CA PHE A 61 1.73 32.54 3.84
C PHE A 61 3.13 33.05 3.51
N ARG A 62 4.06 32.92 4.46
CA ARG A 62 5.46 33.30 4.24
C ARG A 62 6.17 32.26 3.39
N SER A 63 6.96 32.69 2.42
CA SER A 63 7.68 31.82 1.49
C SER A 63 8.60 30.80 2.18
N GLU A 64 9.08 31.08 3.38
CA GLU A 64 9.92 30.17 4.17
C GLU A 64 9.21 28.86 4.54
N PHE A 65 7.86 28.82 4.50
CA PHE A 65 7.06 27.61 4.75
C PHE A 65 6.77 26.80 3.49
N LEU A 66 7.14 27.31 2.32
CA LEU A 66 7.07 26.53 1.09
C LEU A 66 8.20 25.50 1.08
N MET A 67 7.85 24.26 0.87
CA MET A 67 8.80 23.15 0.97
C MET A 67 9.48 22.88 -0.38
N GLU A 68 10.74 22.46 -0.29
CA GLU A 68 11.55 22.09 -1.43
C GLU A 68 11.71 20.56 -1.53
N GLU A 69 11.89 20.06 -2.74
CA GLU A 69 12.19 18.65 -2.98
C GLU A 69 13.39 18.19 -2.14
N GLY A 70 13.25 17.03 -1.52
CA GLY A 70 14.28 16.49 -0.66
C GLY A 70 14.27 17.04 0.77
N ASP A 71 13.42 17.99 1.16
CA ASP A 71 13.29 18.41 2.54
C ASP A 71 12.83 17.25 3.43
N ILE A 72 13.49 17.07 4.57
CA ILE A 72 13.11 16.06 5.56
C ILE A 72 12.08 16.67 6.51
N ILE A 73 10.96 15.98 6.65
CA ILE A 73 9.87 16.37 7.56
C ILE A 73 9.59 15.27 8.58
N THR A 74 9.06 15.67 9.75
CA THR A 74 8.59 14.78 10.82
C THR A 74 7.33 15.35 11.47
N PRO A 75 6.36 14.53 11.90
CA PRO A 75 5.15 15.02 12.54
C PRO A 75 5.41 15.52 13.95
N LEU A 76 4.68 16.54 14.37
CA LEU A 76 4.68 17.09 15.73
C LEU A 76 3.50 16.59 16.58
N THR A 77 2.54 15.92 15.95
CA THR A 77 1.31 15.40 16.57
C THR A 77 1.16 13.92 16.27
N GLU A 78 0.80 13.12 17.28
CA GLU A 78 0.57 11.68 17.13
C GLU A 78 -0.92 11.39 17.19
N GLN A 79 -1.50 11.04 16.05
CA GLN A 79 -2.89 10.55 15.94
C GLN A 79 -2.96 9.02 15.96
N ALA A 80 -1.84 8.35 15.67
CA ALA A 80 -1.66 6.91 15.73
C ALA A 80 -0.33 6.59 16.40
N ILE A 81 -0.29 5.54 17.21
CA ILE A 81 0.93 5.11 17.93
C ILE A 81 2.04 4.80 16.93
N GLY A 82 3.22 5.37 17.13
CA GLY A 82 4.41 5.20 16.28
C GLY A 82 4.60 6.28 15.22
N LEU A 83 3.68 7.25 15.12
CA LEU A 83 3.81 8.38 14.20
C LEU A 83 4.91 9.36 14.64
N LEU A 84 5.06 9.65 15.96
CA LEU A 84 6.15 10.52 16.44
C LEU A 84 7.52 9.92 16.13
N GLY A 85 8.37 10.74 15.49
CA GLY A 85 9.67 10.31 15.02
C GLY A 85 9.65 9.57 13.67
N SER A 86 8.49 9.39 13.01
CA SER A 86 8.51 9.00 11.60
C SER A 86 9.04 10.15 10.75
N THR A 87 9.61 9.81 9.61
CA THR A 87 10.19 10.77 8.68
C THR A 87 9.59 10.60 7.28
N ALA A 88 9.54 11.70 6.54
CA ALA A 88 9.22 11.68 5.12
C ALA A 88 10.10 12.70 4.38
N ILE A 89 10.25 12.51 3.07
CA ILE A 89 10.95 13.42 2.19
C ILE A 89 9.95 14.06 1.26
N ILE A 90 10.03 15.38 1.11
CA ILE A 90 9.17 16.13 0.18
C ILE A 90 9.50 15.73 -1.25
N PRO A 91 8.49 15.28 -2.04
CA PRO A 91 8.73 14.74 -3.38
C PRO A 91 8.85 15.80 -4.48
N GLU A 92 8.39 17.03 -4.25
CA GLU A 92 8.29 18.08 -5.28
C GLU A 92 8.43 19.46 -4.66
N SER A 93 9.26 20.33 -5.24
CA SER A 93 9.45 21.71 -4.81
C SER A 93 8.24 22.58 -5.10
N GLY A 94 7.95 23.53 -4.20
CA GLY A 94 6.98 24.61 -4.47
C GLY A 94 5.51 24.20 -4.42
N LYS A 95 5.19 23.02 -3.97
CA LYS A 95 3.80 22.49 -3.93
C LYS A 95 3.23 22.37 -2.52
N TYR A 96 4.07 22.14 -1.53
CA TYR A 96 3.64 21.81 -0.17
C TYR A 96 3.99 22.92 0.81
N ILE A 97 3.03 23.27 1.67
CA ILE A 97 3.22 24.25 2.75
C ILE A 97 3.40 23.52 4.07
N GLN A 98 4.47 23.86 4.78
CA GLN A 98 4.72 23.36 6.14
C GLN A 98 3.68 23.93 7.11
N SER A 99 2.79 23.08 7.63
CA SER A 99 1.82 23.46 8.66
C SER A 99 2.40 23.34 10.07
N GLN A 100 1.69 23.88 11.06
CA GLN A 100 2.09 23.81 12.47
C GLN A 100 2.22 22.40 13.05
N ASP A 101 1.64 21.38 12.40
CA ASP A 101 1.68 19.98 12.83
C ASP A 101 2.89 19.20 12.27
N VAL A 102 3.68 19.87 11.43
CA VAL A 102 4.83 19.28 10.72
C VAL A 102 6.09 20.08 11.02
N ALA A 103 7.16 19.40 11.41
CA ALA A 103 8.49 20.00 11.53
C ALA A 103 9.35 19.71 10.32
N LYS A 104 10.16 20.69 9.90
CA LYS A 104 11.25 20.54 8.94
C LYS A 104 12.55 20.34 9.68
N ILE A 105 13.36 19.41 9.21
CA ILE A 105 14.69 19.08 9.73
C ILE A 105 15.75 19.68 8.80
N VAL A 106 16.65 20.45 9.35
CA VAL A 106 17.78 21.08 8.65
C VAL A 106 19.08 20.60 9.29
N CYS A 107 19.85 19.79 8.59
CA CYS A 107 21.11 19.25 9.08
C CYS A 107 22.22 20.30 9.07
N LYS A 108 23.14 20.25 10.05
CA LYS A 108 24.45 20.92 9.96
C LYS A 108 25.36 20.00 9.17
N GLU A 109 25.59 20.32 7.90
CA GLU A 109 26.20 19.43 6.89
C GLU A 109 27.65 19.02 7.21
N ASP A 110 28.34 19.79 8.07
CA ASP A 110 29.68 19.47 8.58
C ASP A 110 29.64 18.39 9.69
N LEU A 111 28.51 18.11 10.28
CA LEU A 111 28.32 17.17 11.40
C LEU A 111 27.37 16.02 11.08
N LEU A 112 26.36 16.27 10.26
CA LEU A 112 25.28 15.31 10.01
C LEU A 112 24.92 15.23 8.54
N ASP A 113 25.08 14.04 7.94
CA ASP A 113 24.63 13.73 6.59
C ASP A 113 23.10 13.69 6.51
N LYS A 114 22.52 14.29 5.47
CA LYS A 114 21.08 14.42 5.29
C LYS A 114 20.37 13.05 5.16
N ASN A 115 20.95 12.13 4.39
CA ASN A 115 20.36 10.79 4.23
C ASN A 115 20.44 9.99 5.53
N PHE A 116 21.57 10.08 6.24
CA PHE A 116 21.73 9.45 7.54
C PHE A 116 20.73 10.03 8.57
N ALA A 117 20.54 11.36 8.58
CA ALA A 117 19.60 12.04 9.48
C ALA A 117 18.16 11.53 9.32
N PHE A 118 17.74 11.24 8.10
CA PHE A 118 16.42 10.67 7.83
C PHE A 118 16.18 9.38 8.63
N TYR A 119 17.14 8.46 8.64
CA TYR A 119 17.05 7.20 9.38
C TYR A 119 17.33 7.37 10.87
N LEU A 120 18.21 8.31 11.24
CA LEU A 120 18.51 8.60 12.64
C LEU A 120 17.25 9.06 13.39
N ILE A 121 16.49 10.00 12.82
CA ILE A 121 15.27 10.55 13.44
C ILE A 121 14.19 9.46 13.55
N SER A 122 14.07 8.59 12.54
CA SER A 122 13.10 7.49 12.55
C SER A 122 13.59 6.24 13.32
N SER A 123 14.77 6.27 13.89
CA SER A 123 15.29 5.17 14.69
C SER A 123 14.48 4.90 15.96
N THR A 124 14.47 3.66 16.39
CA THR A 124 13.81 3.22 17.64
C THR A 124 14.27 4.05 18.83
N LEU A 125 15.55 4.41 18.89
CA LEU A 125 16.12 5.23 19.97
C LEU A 125 15.47 6.61 20.07
N VAL A 126 15.29 7.31 18.96
CA VAL A 126 14.66 8.64 18.92
C VAL A 126 13.16 8.52 19.16
N LYS A 127 12.48 7.56 18.53
CA LYS A 127 11.04 7.30 18.74
C LYS A 127 10.72 7.02 20.21
N GLN A 128 11.54 6.23 20.90
CA GLN A 128 11.35 5.95 22.34
C GLN A 128 11.51 7.21 23.20
N GLN A 129 12.51 8.05 22.93
CA GLN A 129 12.72 9.30 23.67
C GLN A 129 11.56 10.28 23.43
N LEU A 130 11.08 10.44 22.19
CA LEU A 130 9.92 11.28 21.87
C LEU A 130 8.64 10.76 22.52
N SER A 131 8.42 9.46 22.50
CA SER A 131 7.26 8.82 23.14
C SER A 131 7.28 8.97 24.64
N ALA A 132 8.44 8.83 25.29
CA ALA A 132 8.60 9.05 26.73
C ALA A 132 8.40 10.51 27.15
N ALA A 133 8.80 11.47 26.30
CA ALA A 133 8.63 12.91 26.53
C ALA A 133 7.23 13.43 26.18
N ALA A 134 6.40 12.64 25.49
CA ALA A 134 5.03 13.03 25.15
C ALA A 134 4.11 12.87 26.37
N GLN A 135 3.35 13.93 26.70
CA GLN A 135 2.40 13.89 27.82
C GLN A 135 1.28 12.87 27.55
N GLN A 136 0.77 12.23 28.62
CA GLN A 136 -0.29 11.21 28.60
C GLN A 136 -1.67 11.81 28.28
N THR A 137 -1.84 12.38 27.10
CA THR A 137 -3.12 12.83 26.55
C THR A 137 -3.57 11.92 25.43
N LYS A 138 -4.87 11.92 25.09
CA LYS A 138 -5.45 11.15 23.98
C LYS A 138 -4.75 11.40 22.64
N ILE A 139 -4.20 12.60 22.47
CA ILE A 139 -3.36 13.00 21.32
C ILE A 139 -2.00 13.40 21.92
N ARG A 140 -0.96 12.70 21.52
CA ARG A 140 0.41 13.01 21.96
C ARG A 140 0.99 14.10 21.08
N HIS A 141 1.68 15.04 21.70
CA HIS A 141 2.36 16.14 21.03
C HIS A 141 3.84 16.17 21.37
N THR A 142 4.63 16.49 20.37
CA THR A 142 6.04 16.85 20.54
C THR A 142 6.27 18.29 20.08
N SER A 143 7.48 18.77 20.22
CA SER A 143 7.88 20.11 19.78
C SER A 143 9.28 20.08 19.18
N PRO A 144 9.66 21.10 18.39
CA PRO A 144 11.03 21.24 17.90
C PRO A 144 12.08 21.10 19.00
N ASP A 145 11.84 21.67 20.20
CA ASP A 145 12.79 21.60 21.29
C ASP A 145 12.90 20.19 21.90
N LYS A 146 11.79 19.46 22.03
CA LYS A 146 11.82 18.05 22.46
C LYS A 146 12.58 17.17 21.47
N ILE A 147 12.46 17.43 20.18
CA ILE A 147 13.24 16.71 19.15
C ILE A 147 14.73 17.05 19.30
N LYS A 148 15.08 18.33 19.44
CA LYS A 148 16.47 18.79 19.65
C LYS A 148 17.10 18.21 20.92
N ASP A 149 16.31 17.97 21.96
CA ASP A 149 16.78 17.40 23.23
C ASP A 149 17.08 15.89 23.19
N CYS A 150 16.64 15.17 22.16
CA CYS A 150 16.95 13.75 22.02
C CYS A 150 18.47 13.53 21.94
N THR A 151 18.93 12.52 22.69
CA THR A 151 20.34 12.13 22.70
C THR A 151 20.57 10.98 21.74
N VAL A 152 21.59 11.12 20.90
CA VAL A 152 21.96 10.14 19.87
C VAL A 152 23.46 9.85 19.90
N TRP A 153 23.84 8.73 19.33
CA TRP A 153 25.23 8.35 19.10
C TRP A 153 25.42 8.16 17.61
N ILE A 154 26.31 8.92 17.01
CA ILE A 154 26.53 8.89 15.55
C ILE A 154 28.01 8.62 15.23
N PRO A 155 28.27 7.95 14.10
CA PRO A 155 29.64 7.76 13.59
C PRO A 155 30.21 9.05 12.98
N GLU A 156 31.44 9.01 12.51
CA GLU A 156 32.02 10.10 11.73
C GLU A 156 31.29 10.30 10.40
N LEU A 157 31.38 11.51 9.85
CA LEU A 157 30.59 11.94 8.68
C LEU A 157 30.79 11.04 7.45
N SER A 158 31.98 10.50 7.24
CA SER A 158 32.28 9.56 6.14
C SER A 158 31.45 8.27 6.24
N GLU A 159 31.31 7.72 7.45
CA GLU A 159 30.47 6.55 7.69
C GLU A 159 28.97 6.87 7.57
N GLN A 160 28.54 8.03 8.09
CA GLN A 160 27.16 8.48 7.93
C GLN A 160 26.77 8.54 6.45
N LYS A 161 27.62 9.09 5.59
CA LYS A 161 27.41 9.14 4.13
C LYS A 161 27.27 7.75 3.50
N ARG A 162 28.10 6.78 3.91
CA ARG A 162 28.03 5.39 3.41
C ARG A 162 26.72 4.72 3.85
N ILE A 163 26.39 4.82 5.13
CA ILE A 163 25.17 4.26 5.71
C ILE A 163 23.92 4.89 5.05
N GLY A 164 23.88 6.22 5.02
CA GLY A 164 22.76 6.95 4.41
C GLY A 164 22.57 6.59 2.94
N LYS A 165 23.66 6.52 2.16
CA LYS A 165 23.62 6.12 0.75
C LYS A 165 23.11 4.69 0.55
N LEU A 166 23.57 3.73 1.37
CA LEU A 166 23.11 2.33 1.30
C LEU A 166 21.60 2.22 1.56
N LEU A 167 21.15 2.76 2.70
CA LEU A 167 19.75 2.67 3.09
C LEU A 167 18.83 3.40 2.07
N ARG A 168 19.23 4.59 1.59
CA ARG A 168 18.50 5.29 0.53
C ARG A 168 18.45 4.52 -0.78
N SER A 169 19.50 3.78 -1.13
CA SER A 169 19.49 2.93 -2.33
C SER A 169 18.47 1.80 -2.22
N ILE A 170 18.28 1.23 -1.03
CA ILE A 170 17.26 0.21 -0.77
C ILE A 170 15.86 0.83 -0.88
N ASP A 171 15.61 1.96 -0.20
CA ASP A 171 14.31 2.65 -0.28
C ASP A 171 13.96 3.09 -1.70
N SER A 172 14.95 3.57 -2.47
CA SER A 172 14.74 3.94 -3.88
C SER A 172 14.32 2.74 -4.74
N LYS A 173 14.85 1.55 -4.47
CA LYS A 173 14.43 0.31 -5.16
C LYS A 173 13.00 -0.09 -4.77
N ILE A 174 12.66 0.01 -3.48
CA ILE A 174 11.30 -0.25 -2.98
C ILE A 174 10.31 0.67 -3.69
N GLU A 175 10.60 1.97 -3.73
CA GLU A 175 9.74 2.97 -4.34
C GLU A 175 9.60 2.74 -5.85
N LEU A 176 10.71 2.50 -6.55
CA LEU A 176 10.68 2.21 -7.98
C LEU A 176 9.86 0.95 -8.30
N ASN A 177 10.03 -0.13 -7.53
CA ASN A 177 9.27 -1.35 -7.72
C ASN A 177 7.76 -1.14 -7.45
N ARG A 178 7.41 -0.32 -6.45
CA ARG A 178 6.00 0.08 -6.20
C ARG A 178 5.40 0.84 -7.38
N GLN A 179 6.12 1.81 -7.94
CA GLN A 179 5.67 2.58 -9.10
C GLN A 179 5.50 1.68 -10.34
N ILE A 180 6.44 0.75 -10.57
CA ILE A 180 6.33 -0.21 -11.66
C ILE A 180 5.08 -1.09 -11.47
N ASN A 181 4.82 -1.60 -10.27
CA ASN A 181 3.63 -2.40 -9.98
C ASN A 181 2.34 -1.62 -10.25
N GLN A 182 2.23 -0.40 -9.76
CA GLN A 182 1.06 0.46 -10.02
C GLN A 182 0.83 0.68 -11.52
N ASN A 183 1.90 0.91 -12.29
CA ASN A 183 1.81 1.09 -13.75
C ASN A 183 1.38 -0.21 -14.44
N LEU A 184 1.91 -1.36 -14.02
CA LEU A 184 1.53 -2.68 -14.57
C LEU A 184 0.06 -3.02 -14.28
N GLU A 185 -0.40 -2.75 -13.05
CA GLU A 185 -1.81 -2.92 -12.67
C GLU A 185 -2.73 -2.02 -13.49
N ALA A 186 -2.38 -0.73 -13.63
CA ALA A 186 -3.15 0.22 -14.43
C ALA A 186 -3.18 -0.19 -15.91
N MET A 187 -2.06 -0.63 -16.47
CA MET A 187 -1.98 -1.11 -17.86
C MET A 187 -2.83 -2.36 -18.07
N ALA A 188 -2.76 -3.33 -17.18
CA ALA A 188 -3.55 -4.55 -17.25
C ALA A 188 -5.06 -4.24 -17.14
N LYS A 189 -5.44 -3.32 -16.23
CA LYS A 189 -6.84 -2.87 -16.10
C LYS A 189 -7.33 -2.14 -17.36
N GLN A 190 -6.52 -1.27 -17.96
CA GLN A 190 -6.87 -0.59 -19.21
C GLN A 190 -7.10 -1.58 -20.37
N LEU A 191 -6.23 -2.61 -20.48
CA LEU A 191 -6.41 -3.67 -21.48
C LEU A 191 -7.70 -4.45 -21.25
N TYR A 192 -7.99 -4.79 -19.98
CA TYR A 192 -9.23 -5.47 -19.63
C TYR A 192 -10.45 -4.61 -19.99
N ASP A 193 -10.44 -3.31 -19.62
CA ASP A 193 -11.54 -2.39 -19.94
C ASP A 193 -11.75 -2.26 -21.45
N TYR A 194 -10.68 -2.17 -22.20
CA TYR A 194 -10.75 -2.11 -23.65
C TYR A 194 -11.37 -3.38 -24.26
N TRP A 195 -10.97 -4.57 -23.77
CA TRP A 195 -11.44 -5.84 -24.31
C TRP A 195 -12.86 -6.19 -23.83
N PHE A 196 -13.14 -6.08 -22.54
CA PHE A 196 -14.34 -6.69 -21.91
C PHE A 196 -15.38 -5.68 -21.43
N VAL A 197 -15.00 -4.44 -21.18
CA VAL A 197 -15.96 -3.37 -20.86
C VAL A 197 -16.41 -2.66 -22.13
N GLN A 198 -15.47 -2.31 -23.01
CA GLN A 198 -15.74 -1.65 -24.28
C GLN A 198 -16.02 -2.63 -25.43
N PHE A 199 -15.76 -3.93 -25.25
CA PHE A 199 -15.89 -4.99 -26.25
C PHE A 199 -15.03 -4.80 -27.50
N ASN A 200 -13.84 -4.24 -27.34
CA ASN A 200 -12.87 -4.03 -28.42
C ASN A 200 -11.75 -5.10 -28.43
N PHE A 201 -12.06 -6.31 -28.01
CA PHE A 201 -11.17 -7.46 -28.20
C PHE A 201 -10.90 -7.69 -29.70
N PRO A 202 -9.77 -8.29 -30.08
CA PRO A 202 -9.44 -8.52 -31.49
C PRO A 202 -10.41 -9.52 -32.12
N ASN A 203 -10.99 -9.14 -33.24
CA ASN A 203 -11.77 -10.04 -34.11
C ASN A 203 -10.85 -10.97 -34.93
N GLU A 204 -11.39 -11.76 -35.83
CA GLU A 204 -10.63 -12.68 -36.71
C GLU A 204 -9.57 -11.98 -37.56
N GLU A 205 -9.79 -10.70 -37.93
CA GLU A 205 -8.85 -9.87 -38.68
C GLU A 205 -7.84 -9.12 -37.75
N GLY A 206 -7.90 -9.32 -36.44
CA GLY A 206 -7.09 -8.59 -35.45
C GLY A 206 -7.54 -7.15 -35.20
N LYS A 207 -8.70 -6.73 -35.71
CA LYS A 207 -9.28 -5.40 -35.50
C LYS A 207 -10.15 -5.38 -34.26
N PRO A 208 -10.32 -4.18 -33.58
CA PRO A 208 -11.20 -4.06 -32.42
C PRO A 208 -12.65 -4.44 -32.76
N TYR A 209 -13.22 -5.44 -32.07
CA TYR A 209 -14.51 -6.03 -32.43
C TYR A 209 -15.62 -4.97 -32.60
N LYS A 210 -16.00 -4.28 -31.53
CA LYS A 210 -17.11 -3.32 -31.55
C LYS A 210 -16.84 -2.12 -32.46
N SER A 211 -15.64 -1.53 -32.39
CA SER A 211 -15.29 -0.34 -33.16
C SER A 211 -15.15 -0.61 -34.66
N SER A 212 -14.98 -1.90 -35.08
CA SER A 212 -14.94 -2.31 -36.46
C SER A 212 -16.30 -2.83 -36.98
N GLY A 213 -17.38 -2.61 -36.24
CA GLY A 213 -18.73 -3.00 -36.65
C GLY A 213 -19.15 -4.40 -36.23
N GLY A 214 -18.49 -4.99 -35.23
CA GLY A 214 -18.89 -6.27 -34.63
C GLY A 214 -20.35 -6.27 -34.17
N GLU A 215 -21.06 -7.37 -34.44
CA GLU A 215 -22.49 -7.47 -34.17
C GLU A 215 -22.78 -7.47 -32.65
N MET A 216 -23.70 -6.64 -32.22
CA MET A 216 -24.08 -6.44 -30.83
C MET A 216 -25.56 -6.74 -30.62
N VAL A 217 -25.90 -7.37 -29.50
CA VAL A 217 -27.28 -7.68 -29.11
C VAL A 217 -27.62 -7.05 -27.76
N TRP A 218 -28.85 -6.53 -27.61
CA TRP A 218 -29.32 -6.00 -26.35
C TRP A 218 -29.55 -7.10 -25.33
N ASN A 219 -28.99 -6.92 -24.13
CA ASN A 219 -29.19 -7.83 -23.03
C ASN A 219 -30.04 -7.18 -21.91
N GLU A 220 -31.22 -7.72 -21.64
CA GLU A 220 -32.18 -7.16 -20.69
C GLU A 220 -31.69 -7.19 -19.23
N LYS A 221 -30.89 -8.18 -18.84
CA LYS A 221 -30.36 -8.31 -17.48
C LYS A 221 -29.22 -7.32 -17.23
N LEU A 222 -28.33 -7.16 -18.20
CA LEU A 222 -27.18 -6.24 -18.12
C LEU A 222 -27.53 -4.81 -18.46
N LYS A 223 -28.74 -4.55 -19.04
CA LYS A 223 -29.20 -3.23 -19.51
C LYS A 223 -28.20 -2.54 -20.45
N ARG A 224 -27.54 -3.33 -21.31
CA ARG A 224 -26.57 -2.87 -22.31
C ARG A 224 -26.46 -3.84 -23.48
N ASN A 225 -25.89 -3.34 -24.58
CA ASN A 225 -25.51 -4.20 -25.69
C ASN A 225 -24.26 -5.00 -25.33
N ILE A 226 -24.26 -6.29 -25.66
CA ILE A 226 -23.14 -7.21 -25.57
C ILE A 226 -22.86 -7.85 -26.96
N PRO A 227 -21.64 -8.37 -27.22
CA PRO A 227 -21.36 -9.04 -28.47
C PRO A 227 -22.28 -10.25 -28.71
N VAL A 228 -22.58 -10.57 -29.94
CA VAL A 228 -23.21 -11.84 -30.31
C VAL A 228 -22.28 -13.01 -29.90
N GLY A 229 -22.84 -14.10 -29.34
CA GLY A 229 -22.06 -15.18 -28.74
C GLY A 229 -21.58 -14.89 -27.31
N TRP A 230 -22.22 -13.93 -26.63
CA TRP A 230 -22.05 -13.66 -25.21
C TRP A 230 -23.39 -13.75 -24.48
N HIS A 231 -23.36 -14.11 -23.19
CA HIS A 231 -24.55 -14.17 -22.36
C HIS A 231 -24.34 -13.39 -21.03
N CYS A 232 -25.44 -13.19 -20.33
CA CYS A 232 -25.40 -12.71 -18.95
C CYS A 232 -25.33 -13.89 -17.99
N GLY A 233 -24.20 -14.02 -17.33
CA GLY A 233 -23.97 -15.01 -16.27
C GLY A 233 -23.64 -14.37 -14.93
N ASN A 234 -23.12 -15.15 -14.01
CA ASN A 234 -22.70 -14.71 -12.67
C ASN A 234 -21.26 -15.11 -12.36
N LEU A 235 -20.72 -14.61 -11.24
CA LEU A 235 -19.32 -14.85 -10.86
C LEU A 235 -19.00 -16.34 -10.60
N PHE A 236 -19.99 -17.17 -10.18
CA PHE A 236 -19.76 -18.60 -9.99
C PHE A 236 -19.62 -19.39 -11.30
N GLU A 237 -20.04 -18.82 -12.43
CA GLU A 237 -19.79 -19.46 -13.74
C GLU A 237 -18.33 -19.39 -14.17
N ILE A 238 -17.58 -18.41 -13.66
CA ILE A 238 -16.19 -18.18 -14.04
C ILE A 238 -15.18 -18.44 -12.92
N ALA A 239 -15.64 -18.50 -11.66
CA ALA A 239 -14.75 -18.63 -10.50
C ALA A 239 -15.37 -19.47 -9.38
N VAL A 240 -14.51 -20.18 -8.65
CA VAL A 240 -14.81 -20.88 -7.40
C VAL A 240 -14.29 -20.04 -6.23
N PHE A 241 -15.14 -19.83 -5.23
CA PHE A 241 -14.84 -19.06 -4.02
C PHE A 241 -14.70 -19.99 -2.83
N THR A 242 -13.46 -20.30 -2.45
CA THR A 242 -13.16 -21.16 -1.30
C THR A 242 -12.94 -20.31 -0.06
N ASN A 243 -13.79 -20.48 0.95
CA ASN A 243 -13.66 -19.74 2.19
C ASN A 243 -12.49 -20.28 3.03
N GLY A 244 -11.79 -19.36 3.70
CA GLY A 244 -10.73 -19.74 4.63
C GLY A 244 -11.25 -20.36 5.92
N LEU A 245 -10.33 -20.64 6.86
CA LEU A 245 -10.60 -21.32 8.13
C LEU A 245 -10.74 -20.35 9.30
N ALA A 246 -11.47 -20.80 10.33
CA ALA A 246 -11.41 -20.22 11.66
C ALA A 246 -10.06 -20.60 12.31
N CYS A 247 -8.97 -19.92 11.88
CA CYS A 247 -7.58 -20.29 12.17
C CYS A 247 -7.27 -20.44 13.66
N GLN A 248 -8.00 -19.76 14.55
CA GLN A 248 -7.88 -19.90 16.00
C GLN A 248 -8.16 -21.33 16.50
N LYS A 249 -8.84 -22.18 15.70
CA LYS A 249 -9.11 -23.58 16.00
C LYS A 249 -8.02 -24.55 15.53
N PHE A 250 -7.07 -24.05 14.77
CA PHE A 250 -6.01 -24.82 14.11
C PHE A 250 -4.62 -24.34 14.57
N ARG A 251 -4.39 -24.41 15.90
CA ARG A 251 -3.13 -23.97 16.48
C ARG A 251 -1.95 -24.86 16.06
N PRO A 252 -0.75 -24.30 15.83
CA PRO A 252 0.45 -25.08 15.56
C PRO A 252 0.76 -26.03 16.71
N LYS A 253 1.41 -27.15 16.40
CA LYS A 253 1.99 -28.08 17.38
C LYS A 253 3.50 -27.84 17.49
N ASP A 254 4.09 -28.25 18.61
CA ASP A 254 5.49 -27.93 18.93
C ASP A 254 6.53 -28.46 17.90
N ASP A 255 6.17 -29.51 17.14
CA ASP A 255 7.10 -30.20 16.22
C ASP A 255 6.91 -29.79 14.74
N GLU A 256 6.11 -28.77 14.43
CA GLU A 256 5.83 -28.38 13.05
C GLU A 256 6.32 -26.96 12.73
N VAL A 257 6.64 -26.72 11.46
CA VAL A 257 6.84 -25.37 10.94
C VAL A 257 5.47 -24.75 10.67
N PRO A 258 5.03 -23.74 11.45
CA PRO A 258 3.74 -23.14 11.30
C PRO A 258 3.63 -22.32 10.01
N LEU A 259 2.39 -22.02 9.60
CA LEU A 259 2.12 -21.10 8.51
C LEU A 259 1.57 -19.78 9.07
N PRO A 260 1.94 -18.63 8.51
CA PRO A 260 1.32 -17.36 8.86
C PRO A 260 -0.16 -17.35 8.46
N VAL A 261 -1.00 -16.78 9.31
CA VAL A 261 -2.43 -16.60 9.05
C VAL A 261 -2.65 -15.36 8.21
N ILE A 262 -3.23 -15.52 7.03
CA ILE A 262 -3.58 -14.40 6.14
C ILE A 262 -4.95 -13.88 6.53
N LYS A 263 -4.98 -12.71 7.17
CA LYS A 263 -6.16 -11.90 7.47
C LYS A 263 -6.19 -10.66 6.58
N ILE A 264 -7.21 -9.83 6.70
CA ILE A 264 -7.32 -8.54 5.97
C ILE A 264 -6.12 -7.64 6.25
N ARG A 265 -5.59 -7.64 7.48
CA ARG A 265 -4.36 -6.90 7.81
C ARG A 265 -3.18 -7.37 6.97
N GLU A 266 -2.96 -8.67 6.88
CA GLU A 266 -1.87 -9.24 6.09
C GLU A 266 -2.04 -9.02 4.58
N MET A 267 -3.28 -8.85 4.10
CA MET A 267 -3.51 -8.43 2.70
C MET A 267 -2.97 -7.01 2.43
N HIS A 268 -3.10 -6.09 3.41
CA HIS A 268 -2.64 -4.71 3.27
C HIS A 268 -1.15 -4.54 3.60
N ASP A 269 -0.74 -5.10 4.74
CA ASP A 269 0.55 -4.78 5.35
C ASP A 269 1.61 -5.86 5.09
N GLY A 270 1.21 -7.00 4.51
CA GLY A 270 2.07 -8.18 4.39
C GLY A 270 2.21 -8.93 5.72
N ILE A 271 3.11 -9.91 5.73
CA ILE A 271 3.41 -10.74 6.91
C ILE A 271 4.42 -10.02 7.79
N SER A 272 4.15 -9.99 9.09
CA SER A 272 4.99 -9.36 10.12
C SER A 272 5.28 -10.31 11.28
N VAL A 273 6.10 -9.88 12.22
CA VAL A 273 6.40 -10.64 13.46
C VAL A 273 5.17 -10.83 14.36
N ASP A 274 4.15 -9.97 14.21
CA ASP A 274 2.89 -10.04 14.95
C ASP A 274 1.80 -10.83 14.20
N THR A 275 2.13 -11.43 13.06
CA THR A 275 1.19 -12.26 12.30
C THR A 275 0.94 -13.56 13.06
N GLU A 276 -0.33 -13.87 13.30
CA GLU A 276 -0.71 -15.12 13.95
C GLU A 276 -0.32 -16.33 13.11
N GLU A 277 -0.17 -17.48 13.77
CA GLU A 277 0.25 -18.71 13.14
C GLU A 277 -0.86 -19.79 13.20
N VAL A 278 -0.87 -20.64 12.19
CA VAL A 278 -1.75 -21.80 12.05
C VAL A 278 -0.90 -23.05 11.74
N THR A 279 -1.41 -24.23 12.11
CA THR A 279 -0.74 -25.51 11.76
C THR A 279 -0.52 -25.61 10.24
N SER A 280 0.60 -26.17 9.82
CA SER A 280 0.85 -26.50 8.41
C SER A 280 -0.04 -27.64 7.89
N ASN A 281 -0.67 -28.39 8.79
CA ASN A 281 -1.59 -29.49 8.47
C ASN A 281 -3.04 -29.02 8.27
N ILE A 282 -3.23 -28.02 7.43
CA ILE A 282 -4.55 -27.55 6.96
C ILE A 282 -4.81 -28.07 5.54
N PRO A 283 -6.10 -28.14 5.11
CA PRO A 283 -6.43 -28.53 3.75
C PRO A 283 -5.72 -27.66 2.70
N GLU A 284 -5.29 -28.29 1.60
CA GLU A 284 -4.58 -27.60 0.52
C GLU A 284 -5.42 -26.48 -0.11
N SER A 285 -6.74 -26.65 -0.14
CA SER A 285 -7.67 -25.65 -0.69
C SER A 285 -7.65 -24.30 0.03
N VAL A 286 -7.17 -24.26 1.29
CA VAL A 286 -7.07 -23.04 2.10
C VAL A 286 -5.63 -22.60 2.36
N LYS A 287 -4.65 -23.30 1.78
CA LYS A 287 -3.30 -22.80 1.66
C LYS A 287 -3.21 -21.78 0.53
N VAL A 288 -2.48 -20.73 0.75
CA VAL A 288 -2.32 -19.63 -0.19
C VAL A 288 -0.87 -19.55 -0.63
N TYR A 289 -0.65 -19.44 -1.93
CA TYR A 289 0.65 -19.34 -2.59
C TYR A 289 0.76 -18.03 -3.37
N ASN A 290 1.97 -17.60 -3.66
CA ASN A 290 2.20 -16.43 -4.49
C ASN A 290 1.52 -16.55 -5.86
N GLY A 291 0.78 -15.51 -6.24
CA GLY A 291 -0.04 -15.47 -7.44
C GLY A 291 -1.47 -16.00 -7.27
N ASP A 292 -1.86 -16.47 -6.09
CA ASP A 292 -3.26 -16.77 -5.79
C ASP A 292 -4.10 -15.49 -5.73
N VAL A 293 -5.33 -15.56 -6.20
CA VAL A 293 -6.30 -14.47 -6.10
C VAL A 293 -7.03 -14.57 -4.78
N LEU A 294 -6.97 -13.50 -3.99
CA LEU A 294 -7.68 -13.37 -2.73
C LEU A 294 -8.76 -12.31 -2.83
N PHE A 295 -9.91 -12.58 -2.21
CA PHE A 295 -11.02 -11.65 -2.09
C PHE A 295 -11.49 -11.56 -0.64
N SER A 296 -11.28 -10.40 0.01
CA SER A 296 -11.85 -10.14 1.33
C SER A 296 -13.32 -9.72 1.19
N TRP A 297 -14.21 -10.46 1.86
CA TRP A 297 -15.66 -10.25 1.78
C TRP A 297 -16.26 -9.57 3.01
N SER A 298 -15.44 -9.20 3.97
CA SER A 298 -15.82 -8.61 5.27
C SER A 298 -14.97 -7.38 5.55
N ALA A 299 -15.52 -6.37 6.19
CA ALA A 299 -14.91 -5.12 6.58
C ALA A 299 -14.39 -4.29 5.36
N SER A 300 -13.26 -4.64 4.79
CA SER A 300 -12.70 -4.02 3.58
C SER A 300 -12.88 -4.99 2.41
N LEU A 301 -13.70 -4.61 1.43
CA LEU A 301 -13.90 -5.41 0.21
C LEU A 301 -12.75 -5.13 -0.75
N GLU A 302 -11.91 -6.13 -0.97
CA GLU A 302 -10.71 -5.99 -1.77
C GLU A 302 -10.36 -7.28 -2.51
N VAL A 303 -9.86 -7.15 -3.73
CA VAL A 303 -9.33 -8.24 -4.54
C VAL A 303 -7.86 -7.99 -4.81
N MET A 304 -7.01 -8.98 -4.62
CA MET A 304 -5.58 -8.86 -4.88
C MET A 304 -4.93 -10.17 -5.34
N LEU A 305 -3.76 -10.06 -5.95
CA LEU A 305 -2.83 -11.16 -6.13
C LEU A 305 -1.94 -11.26 -4.89
N TRP A 306 -1.93 -12.42 -4.25
CA TRP A 306 -1.06 -12.65 -3.10
C TRP A 306 0.41 -12.79 -3.51
N ALA A 307 1.33 -12.22 -2.73
CA ALA A 307 2.75 -12.23 -3.05
C ALA A 307 3.66 -12.22 -1.81
N TYR A 308 3.19 -12.71 -0.67
CA TYR A 308 3.93 -12.70 0.59
C TYR A 308 4.27 -14.12 1.09
N GLY A 309 4.34 -15.09 0.19
CA GLY A 309 4.72 -16.47 0.50
C GLY A 309 3.56 -17.39 0.87
N LEU A 310 3.90 -18.57 1.36
CA LEU A 310 2.94 -19.59 1.78
C LEU A 310 2.26 -19.17 3.09
N GLY A 311 0.92 -19.27 3.13
CA GLY A 311 0.15 -18.97 4.34
C GLY A 311 -1.15 -19.74 4.43
N GLY A 312 -1.82 -19.65 5.59
CA GLY A 312 -3.14 -20.25 5.84
C GLY A 312 -4.24 -19.17 5.80
N LEU A 313 -5.27 -19.40 5.02
CA LEU A 313 -6.33 -18.43 4.76
C LEU A 313 -7.34 -18.32 5.91
N ASN A 314 -7.59 -17.09 6.38
CA ASN A 314 -8.59 -16.82 7.40
C ASN A 314 -10.02 -16.83 6.84
N GLN A 315 -11.01 -17.19 7.68
CA GLN A 315 -12.42 -17.33 7.31
C GLN A 315 -13.11 -16.11 6.68
N HIS A 316 -12.51 -14.91 6.75
CA HIS A 316 -13.07 -13.67 6.20
C HIS A 316 -12.56 -13.33 4.79
N ILE A 317 -11.85 -14.26 4.17
CA ILE A 317 -11.26 -14.12 2.85
C ILE A 317 -11.57 -15.36 2.03
N PHE A 318 -11.90 -15.16 0.75
CA PHE A 318 -11.98 -16.23 -0.23
C PHE A 318 -10.66 -16.38 -0.97
N LYS A 319 -10.21 -17.61 -1.19
CA LYS A 319 -9.31 -17.97 -2.28
C LYS A 319 -10.16 -18.17 -3.53
N VAL A 320 -9.85 -17.44 -4.59
CA VAL A 320 -10.61 -17.46 -5.83
C VAL A 320 -9.83 -18.24 -6.88
N THR A 321 -10.45 -19.28 -7.41
CA THR A 321 -9.85 -20.16 -8.42
C THR A 321 -10.76 -20.29 -9.65
N SER A 322 -10.28 -20.88 -10.71
CA SER A 322 -11.04 -21.08 -11.96
C SER A 322 -12.27 -21.96 -11.76
N ALA A 323 -13.40 -21.57 -12.36
CA ALA A 323 -14.52 -22.44 -12.68
C ALA A 323 -14.64 -22.53 -14.20
N ASN A 324 -15.09 -23.69 -14.71
CA ASN A 324 -15.27 -23.94 -16.13
C ASN A 324 -14.04 -23.57 -16.99
N ASP A 325 -12.84 -23.72 -16.42
CA ASP A 325 -11.54 -23.40 -17.03
C ASP A 325 -11.39 -21.94 -17.50
N PHE A 326 -12.14 -20.99 -16.96
CA PHE A 326 -11.90 -19.59 -17.23
C PHE A 326 -10.53 -19.16 -16.69
N PRO A 327 -9.74 -18.39 -17.48
CA PRO A 327 -8.40 -18.00 -17.08
C PRO A 327 -8.38 -16.97 -15.94
N LYS A 328 -7.25 -16.93 -15.20
CA LYS A 328 -7.07 -16.10 -14.01
C LYS A 328 -7.33 -14.62 -14.25
N SER A 329 -6.80 -14.07 -15.32
CA SER A 329 -6.97 -12.65 -15.62
C SER A 329 -8.44 -12.29 -15.85
N PHE A 330 -9.23 -13.18 -16.46
CA PHE A 330 -10.63 -12.90 -16.70
C PHE A 330 -11.43 -12.82 -15.40
N TYR A 331 -11.38 -13.86 -14.54
CA TYR A 331 -12.15 -13.83 -13.29
C TYR A 331 -11.60 -12.80 -12.30
N TYR A 332 -10.28 -12.52 -12.28
CA TYR A 332 -9.68 -11.49 -11.45
C TYR A 332 -10.28 -10.10 -11.74
N PHE A 333 -10.28 -9.67 -13.01
CA PHE A 333 -10.80 -8.35 -13.37
C PHE A 333 -12.32 -8.26 -13.32
N GLN A 334 -13.05 -9.34 -13.68
CA GLN A 334 -14.50 -9.38 -13.49
C GLN A 334 -14.88 -9.18 -12.01
N LEU A 335 -14.17 -9.85 -11.12
CA LEU A 335 -14.39 -9.70 -9.68
C LEU A 335 -13.96 -8.31 -9.19
N LEU A 336 -12.82 -7.79 -9.67
CA LEU A 336 -12.33 -6.46 -9.29
C LEU A 336 -13.34 -5.36 -9.65
N ASP A 337 -13.91 -5.41 -10.86
CA ASP A 337 -14.96 -4.46 -11.27
C ASP A 337 -16.25 -4.63 -10.45
N TYR A 338 -16.59 -5.86 -10.11
CA TYR A 338 -17.80 -6.13 -9.35
C TYR A 338 -17.70 -5.73 -7.87
N VAL A 339 -16.49 -5.58 -7.32
CA VAL A 339 -16.27 -5.09 -5.94
C VAL A 339 -16.91 -3.72 -5.72
N ASP A 340 -16.87 -2.83 -6.70
CA ASP A 340 -17.50 -1.50 -6.57
C ASP A 340 -19.03 -1.60 -6.53
N VAL A 341 -19.61 -2.57 -7.22
CA VAL A 341 -21.04 -2.89 -7.11
C VAL A 341 -21.34 -3.40 -5.71
N PHE A 342 -20.54 -4.30 -5.18
CA PHE A 342 -20.68 -4.82 -3.83
C PHE A 342 -20.55 -3.73 -2.76
N LYS A 343 -19.62 -2.81 -2.88
CA LYS A 343 -19.48 -1.65 -1.97
C LYS A 343 -20.76 -0.80 -1.94
N LYS A 344 -21.31 -0.46 -3.10
CA LYS A 344 -22.58 0.30 -3.22
C LYS A 344 -23.75 -0.48 -2.61
N MET A 345 -23.83 -1.80 -2.79
CA MET A 345 -24.87 -2.65 -2.19
C MET A 345 -24.75 -2.70 -0.66
N ALA A 346 -23.52 -2.74 -0.13
CA ALA A 346 -23.27 -2.73 1.30
C ALA A 346 -23.65 -1.39 1.94
N GLU A 347 -23.32 -0.27 1.31
CA GLU A 347 -23.68 1.08 1.74
C GLU A 347 -25.20 1.29 1.77
N ALA A 348 -25.91 0.83 0.74
CA ALA A 348 -27.36 0.97 0.64
C ALA A 348 -28.12 0.25 1.78
N ARG A 349 -27.57 -0.80 2.37
CA ARG A 349 -28.20 -1.57 3.45
C ARG A 349 -27.97 -1.02 4.85
N LYS A 350 -27.22 0.07 5.03
CA LYS A 350 -26.88 0.71 6.33
C LYS A 350 -26.40 -0.28 7.40
N THR A 351 -25.82 -1.41 7.01
CA THR A 351 -25.23 -2.36 7.95
C THR A 351 -23.85 -1.88 8.31
N THR A 352 -23.53 -1.85 9.60
CA THR A 352 -22.25 -1.36 10.18
C THR A 352 -21.04 -2.16 9.72
N MET A 353 -21.23 -3.32 9.07
CA MET A 353 -20.21 -4.11 8.38
C MET A 353 -20.82 -4.67 7.09
N GLY A 354 -20.36 -4.16 5.96
CA GLY A 354 -20.75 -4.68 4.65
C GLY A 354 -20.19 -6.09 4.44
N HIS A 355 -20.99 -7.10 4.77
CA HIS A 355 -20.64 -8.50 4.47
C HIS A 355 -21.18 -8.88 3.11
N ILE A 356 -20.34 -9.42 2.25
CA ILE A 356 -20.74 -10.06 1.01
C ILE A 356 -20.96 -11.55 1.27
N THR A 357 -22.15 -12.03 0.95
CA THR A 357 -22.52 -13.44 1.09
C THR A 357 -22.41 -14.17 -0.25
N GLN A 358 -22.46 -15.49 -0.24
CA GLN A 358 -22.53 -16.30 -1.46
C GLN A 358 -23.72 -15.93 -2.33
N ASP A 359 -24.87 -15.55 -1.73
CA ASP A 359 -26.06 -15.11 -2.47
C ASP A 359 -25.78 -13.85 -3.30
N HIS A 360 -24.96 -12.92 -2.78
CA HIS A 360 -24.55 -11.73 -3.54
C HIS A 360 -23.67 -12.10 -4.74
N LEU A 361 -22.76 -13.06 -4.58
CA LEU A 361 -21.95 -13.57 -5.69
C LEU A 361 -22.83 -14.27 -6.75
N GLN A 362 -23.85 -15.02 -6.32
CA GLN A 362 -24.77 -15.72 -7.22
C GLN A 362 -25.70 -14.76 -7.97
N GLN A 363 -26.09 -13.64 -7.33
CA GLN A 363 -26.92 -12.60 -7.92
C GLN A 363 -26.11 -11.62 -8.78
N SER A 364 -24.80 -11.78 -8.89
CA SER A 364 -23.98 -10.94 -9.75
C SER A 364 -24.39 -11.11 -11.20
N THR A 365 -24.26 -10.04 -11.98
CA THR A 365 -24.58 -10.03 -13.40
C THR A 365 -23.37 -9.51 -14.17
N ILE A 366 -22.75 -10.39 -14.95
CA ILE A 366 -21.56 -10.10 -15.75
C ILE A 366 -21.74 -10.61 -17.19
N ALA A 367 -21.06 -10.01 -18.14
CA ALA A 367 -21.04 -10.48 -19.52
C ALA A 367 -19.96 -11.55 -19.67
N ILE A 368 -20.35 -12.72 -20.13
CA ILE A 368 -19.46 -13.88 -20.30
C ILE A 368 -19.47 -14.32 -21.77
N PRO A 369 -18.31 -14.53 -22.41
CA PRO A 369 -18.25 -15.10 -23.74
C PRO A 369 -18.62 -16.58 -23.72
N ASP A 370 -19.45 -17.03 -24.69
CA ASP A 370 -19.81 -18.44 -24.85
C ASP A 370 -18.60 -19.30 -25.25
N ASN A 371 -17.65 -18.70 -25.97
CA ASN A 371 -16.36 -19.30 -26.31
C ASN A 371 -15.22 -18.59 -25.54
N LYS A 372 -14.43 -19.36 -24.78
CA LYS A 372 -13.33 -18.87 -23.94
C LYS A 372 -12.12 -18.34 -24.71
N ASP A 373 -11.99 -18.60 -26.01
CA ASP A 373 -10.80 -18.25 -26.80
C ASP A 373 -10.37 -16.80 -26.62
N ILE A 374 -11.34 -15.89 -26.43
CA ILE A 374 -11.05 -14.47 -26.20
C ILE A 374 -10.44 -14.23 -24.81
N ALA A 375 -10.96 -14.93 -23.80
CA ALA A 375 -10.43 -14.87 -22.45
C ALA A 375 -9.03 -15.50 -22.36
N ASP A 376 -8.82 -16.62 -23.07
CA ASP A 376 -7.51 -17.30 -23.14
C ASP A 376 -6.46 -16.43 -23.85
N LYS A 377 -6.79 -15.77 -24.95
CA LYS A 377 -5.92 -14.80 -25.62
C LYS A 377 -5.59 -13.62 -24.72
N PHE A 378 -6.52 -13.17 -23.90
CA PHE A 378 -6.29 -12.12 -22.92
C PHE A 378 -5.33 -12.59 -21.83
N GLU A 379 -5.49 -13.82 -21.32
CA GLU A 379 -4.56 -14.43 -20.35
C GLU A 379 -3.13 -14.48 -20.87
N GLU A 380 -2.92 -14.81 -22.15
CA GLU A 380 -1.58 -14.82 -22.76
C GLU A 380 -0.89 -13.45 -22.65
N LEU A 381 -1.64 -12.35 -22.75
CA LEU A 381 -1.12 -10.98 -22.59
C LEU A 381 -0.91 -10.60 -21.13
N ILE A 382 -1.80 -11.00 -20.23
CA ILE A 382 -1.83 -10.56 -18.85
C ILE A 382 -1.00 -11.45 -17.91
N SER A 383 -0.90 -12.75 -18.18
CA SER A 383 -0.14 -13.67 -17.32
C SER A 383 1.31 -13.24 -17.09
N PRO A 384 2.07 -12.75 -18.09
CA PRO A 384 3.40 -12.19 -17.86
C PRO A 384 3.40 -10.96 -16.95
N ILE A 385 2.38 -10.10 -17.06
CA ILE A 385 2.22 -8.90 -16.22
C ILE A 385 1.95 -9.32 -14.77
N PHE A 386 1.03 -10.25 -14.54
CA PHE A 386 0.74 -10.78 -13.20
C PHE A 386 1.97 -11.43 -12.56
N LYS A 387 2.73 -12.22 -13.32
CA LYS A 387 3.99 -12.78 -12.82
C LYS A 387 4.99 -11.71 -12.43
N GLN A 388 5.08 -10.63 -13.21
CA GLN A 388 5.98 -9.51 -12.91
C GLN A 388 5.52 -8.73 -11.67
N ILE A 389 4.22 -8.47 -11.50
CA ILE A 389 3.65 -7.83 -10.31
C ILE A 389 4.00 -8.63 -9.05
N VAL A 390 3.75 -9.94 -9.07
CA VAL A 390 4.07 -10.83 -7.94
C VAL A 390 5.56 -10.80 -7.63
N LYS A 391 6.42 -10.93 -8.63
CA LYS A 391 7.88 -10.90 -8.46
C LYS A 391 8.36 -9.57 -7.86
N LEU A 392 7.87 -8.44 -8.36
CA LEU A 392 8.23 -7.13 -7.83
C LEU A 392 7.75 -6.94 -6.38
N GLN A 393 6.59 -7.47 -6.03
CA GLN A 393 6.10 -7.44 -4.65
C GLN A 393 6.95 -8.31 -3.71
N GLU A 394 7.41 -9.47 -4.16
CA GLU A 394 8.40 -10.30 -3.44
C GLU A 394 9.72 -9.54 -3.22
N GLU A 395 10.22 -8.85 -4.25
CA GLU A 395 11.42 -8.03 -4.15
C GLU A 395 11.25 -6.87 -3.16
N ILE A 396 10.10 -6.17 -3.19
CA ILE A 396 9.75 -5.13 -2.22
C ILE A 396 9.80 -5.68 -0.79
N SER A 397 9.17 -6.82 -0.55
CA SER A 397 9.14 -7.47 0.77
C SER A 397 10.55 -7.83 1.26
N ASN A 398 11.38 -8.35 0.36
CA ASN A 398 12.77 -8.68 0.67
C ASN A 398 13.62 -7.44 0.98
N PHE A 399 13.45 -6.34 0.22
CA PHE A 399 14.17 -5.09 0.48
C PHE A 399 13.74 -4.44 1.80
N ILE A 400 12.44 -4.47 2.12
CA ILE A 400 11.92 -3.99 3.42
C ILE A 400 12.56 -4.79 4.55
N LYS A 401 12.56 -6.11 4.47
CA LYS A 401 13.18 -6.99 5.47
C LYS A 401 14.67 -6.70 5.62
N GLN A 402 15.42 -6.61 4.53
CA GLN A 402 16.85 -6.29 4.55
C GLN A 402 17.12 -4.92 5.20
N ARG A 403 16.34 -3.90 4.82
CA ARG A 403 16.46 -2.57 5.41
C ARG A 403 16.24 -2.60 6.92
N ASP A 404 15.16 -3.25 7.36
CA ASP A 404 14.74 -3.27 8.76
C ASP A 404 15.69 -4.08 9.65
N GLU A 405 16.33 -5.11 9.09
CA GLU A 405 17.41 -5.87 9.77
C GLU A 405 18.72 -5.09 9.82
N LEU A 406 19.11 -4.40 8.74
CA LEU A 406 20.35 -3.64 8.67
C LEU A 406 20.32 -2.35 9.48
N LEU A 407 19.18 -1.64 9.48
CA LEU A 407 19.04 -0.33 10.09
C LEU A 407 19.51 -0.28 11.56
N PRO A 408 19.02 -1.12 12.49
CA PRO A 408 19.47 -1.07 13.87
C PRO A 408 20.96 -1.43 14.02
N LEU A 409 21.48 -2.37 13.24
CA LEU A 409 22.88 -2.79 13.29
C LEU A 409 23.84 -1.67 12.85
N LEU A 410 23.48 -0.96 11.78
CA LEU A 410 24.23 0.19 11.25
C LEU A 410 24.16 1.40 12.19
N MET A 411 22.96 1.71 12.70
CA MET A 411 22.76 2.84 13.59
C MET A 411 23.45 2.66 14.94
N ASN A 412 23.54 1.42 15.45
CA ASN A 412 24.21 1.09 16.70
C ASN A 412 25.72 0.81 16.53
N GLY A 413 26.27 0.92 15.33
CA GLY A 413 27.68 0.69 15.05
C GLY A 413 28.14 -0.77 15.18
N GLN A 414 27.21 -1.72 15.14
CA GLN A 414 27.50 -3.16 15.26
C GLN A 414 28.10 -3.76 13.99
N ILE A 415 27.78 -3.14 12.84
CA ILE A 415 28.38 -3.48 11.55
C ILE A 415 28.90 -2.20 10.87
N THR A 416 29.84 -2.37 9.95
CA THR A 416 30.41 -1.31 9.10
C THR A 416 30.22 -1.63 7.62
N ILE A 417 30.20 -0.62 6.77
CA ILE A 417 30.15 -0.77 5.33
C ILE A 417 31.60 -0.64 4.80
N GLU A 418 32.11 -1.66 4.15
CA GLU A 418 33.42 -1.64 3.49
C GLU A 418 33.39 -0.85 2.18
#